data_39e3aa34fe14d6def0ac88794e5a49f8
#
_entry.id   39e3aa34fe14d6def0ac88794e5a49f8
#
_cell.length_a   1.000
_cell.length_b   1.000
_cell.length_c   1.000
_cell.angle_alpha   90.00
_cell.angle_beta   90.00
_cell.angle_gamma   90.00
#
_symmetry.space_group_name_H-M   'P 1'
#
loop_
_entity.id
_entity.type
_entity.pdbx_description
1 polymer ?
#
loop_
_entity_poly.entity_id
_entity_poly.type
_entity_poly.pdbx_seq_one_letter_code
_entity_poly.pdbx_strand_id
1 'polypeptide(L)'
;MSQEQSQLFVWDMTYLHDRLEMPGGWGDYLWSGVTQFFCSPMQGAFTMALLCVVLQLVSMWLFHRLLRKRWRVVSAMLSLILPVLLCVMAYKPVGGSMEELEYDFLLRQGKWEEIVDKNQQNKTMILSCQNAVRIALWKTGRLAPQYLEVCLMNHKESLTDRVSAFMMSDIYMMMGQVGMAQRAAFEAMESIDDYDKSARSLMRLTETSMITGRPEVALKYISLLERTLFYRSWAKKMRPLVEHPELLKGTAYEQLKQTYEKTDNYLFY
;
A
#
# COMPACT_ATOMS: atom_id res chain seq x y z
N MET A 1 1.30 6.33 4.61
CA MET A 1 0.85 4.96 4.36
C MET A 1 0.20 4.76 2.99
N SER A 2 -0.81 5.52 2.59
CA SER A 2 -1.46 5.31 1.28
C SER A 2 -0.58 5.76 0.09
N GLN A 3 0.19 6.82 0.22
CA GLN A 3 1.12 7.27 -0.83
C GLN A 3 2.26 6.29 -1.09
N GLU A 4 2.82 5.70 -0.03
CA GLU A 4 3.87 4.68 -0.13
C GLU A 4 3.39 3.44 -0.90
N GLN A 5 2.12 3.10 -0.80
CA GLN A 5 1.55 1.95 -1.49
C GLN A 5 1.39 2.16 -3.00
N SER A 6 1.51 3.37 -3.49
CA SER A 6 1.40 3.70 -4.91
C SER A 6 2.75 4.01 -5.59
N GLN A 7 3.85 4.01 -4.83
CA GLN A 7 5.18 4.31 -5.36
C GLN A 7 6.19 3.36 -4.73
N LEU A 8 6.68 2.39 -5.49
CA LEU A 8 7.72 1.48 -5.05
C LEU A 8 9.10 2.04 -5.44
N PHE A 9 9.88 2.42 -4.45
CA PHE A 9 11.28 2.77 -4.67
C PHE A 9 12.15 1.51 -4.68
N VAL A 10 12.86 1.31 -5.78
CA VAL A 10 13.79 0.21 -5.95
C VAL A 10 15.22 0.75 -5.95
N TRP A 11 16.07 0.19 -5.09
CA TRP A 11 17.48 0.56 -5.04
C TRP A 11 18.25 -0.13 -6.16
N ASP A 12 18.12 0.40 -7.40
CA ASP A 12 18.75 -0.15 -8.59
C ASP A 12 19.13 0.96 -9.56
N MET A 13 20.25 0.79 -10.26
CA MET A 13 20.73 1.75 -11.28
C MET A 13 19.79 1.82 -12.49
N THR A 14 19.16 0.72 -12.86
CA THR A 14 18.16 0.70 -13.94
C THR A 14 16.95 1.58 -13.57
N TYR A 15 16.44 1.45 -12.35
CA TYR A 15 15.35 2.28 -11.86
C TYR A 15 15.72 3.77 -11.84
N LEU A 16 16.94 4.10 -11.42
CA LEU A 16 17.44 5.47 -11.45
C LEU A 16 17.48 6.00 -12.89
N HIS A 17 18.02 5.23 -13.84
CA HIS A 17 18.13 5.63 -15.24
C HIS A 17 16.74 5.88 -15.84
N ASP A 18 15.82 4.92 -15.68
CA ASP A 18 14.45 5.01 -16.19
C ASP A 18 13.72 6.27 -15.67
N ARG A 19 13.94 6.61 -14.37
CA ARG A 19 13.35 7.83 -13.80
C ARG A 19 13.99 9.10 -14.34
N LEU A 20 15.29 9.12 -14.57
CA LEU A 20 16.00 10.30 -15.04
C LEU A 20 15.69 10.64 -16.51
N GLU A 21 15.23 9.70 -17.30
CA GLU A 21 14.77 9.93 -18.68
C GLU A 21 13.44 10.70 -18.73
N MET A 22 12.66 10.71 -17.65
CA MET A 22 11.39 11.44 -17.59
C MET A 22 11.60 12.90 -17.18
N PRO A 23 10.77 13.82 -17.70
CA PRO A 23 10.78 15.22 -17.27
C PRO A 23 10.51 15.32 -15.76
N GLY A 24 11.42 15.97 -15.01
CA GLY A 24 11.31 16.06 -13.54
C GLY A 24 11.82 14.85 -12.76
N GLY A 25 12.41 13.86 -13.43
CA GLY A 25 12.80 12.56 -12.88
C GLY A 25 13.68 12.59 -11.64
N TRP A 26 14.54 13.60 -11.46
CA TRP A 26 15.29 13.79 -10.21
C TRP A 26 14.37 14.05 -9.01
N GLY A 27 13.36 14.89 -9.20
CA GLY A 27 12.37 15.18 -8.15
C GLY A 27 11.58 13.95 -7.77
N ASP A 28 11.09 13.21 -8.77
CA ASP A 28 10.32 11.98 -8.58
C ASP A 28 11.15 10.86 -7.95
N TYR A 29 12.41 10.71 -8.36
CA TYR A 29 13.32 9.74 -7.74
C TYR A 29 13.56 10.04 -6.26
N LEU A 30 13.88 11.29 -5.92
CA LEU A 30 14.08 11.68 -4.53
C LEU A 30 12.78 11.56 -3.71
N TRP A 31 11.66 11.96 -4.29
CA TRP A 31 10.36 11.89 -3.64
C TRP A 31 9.92 10.44 -3.40
N SER A 32 10.09 9.56 -4.39
CA SER A 32 9.79 8.13 -4.22
C SER A 32 10.65 7.49 -3.13
N GLY A 33 11.92 7.90 -2.98
CA GLY A 33 12.77 7.49 -1.88
C GLY A 33 12.25 7.94 -0.51
N VAL A 34 11.78 9.19 -0.42
CA VAL A 34 11.21 9.76 0.82
C VAL A 34 9.89 9.08 1.20
N THR A 35 9.01 8.81 0.22
CA THR A 35 7.70 8.19 0.47
C THR A 35 7.81 6.79 1.05
N GLN A 36 8.92 6.08 0.87
CA GLN A 36 9.14 4.77 1.50
C GLN A 36 9.08 4.83 3.04
N PHE A 37 9.50 5.94 3.63
CA PHE A 37 9.42 6.12 5.08
C PHE A 37 7.99 6.33 5.60
N PHE A 38 7.00 6.45 4.71
CA PHE A 38 5.58 6.55 5.07
C PHE A 38 4.91 5.19 5.30
N CYS A 39 5.69 4.11 5.34
CA CYS A 39 5.18 2.76 5.68
C CYS A 39 4.59 2.70 7.11
N SER A 40 5.03 3.56 8.04
CA SER A 40 4.40 3.75 9.33
C SER A 40 4.11 5.23 9.62
N PRO A 41 3.01 5.55 10.36
CA PRO A 41 2.65 6.94 10.67
C PRO A 41 3.76 7.69 11.42
N MET A 42 4.42 7.03 12.37
CA MET A 42 5.50 7.63 13.17
C MET A 42 6.73 7.96 12.32
N GLN A 43 7.15 7.01 11.48
CA GLN A 43 8.31 7.21 10.60
C GLN A 43 8.03 8.31 9.56
N GLY A 44 6.84 8.31 8.97
CA GLY A 44 6.42 9.34 8.01
C GLY A 44 6.40 10.73 8.64
N ALA A 45 5.80 10.87 9.82
CA ALA A 45 5.76 12.14 10.54
C ALA A 45 7.16 12.64 10.90
N PHE A 46 8.04 11.76 11.40
CA PHE A 46 9.42 12.10 11.72
C PHE A 46 10.21 12.53 10.49
N THR A 47 10.08 11.81 9.38
CA THR A 47 10.77 12.12 8.11
C THR A 47 10.32 13.48 7.56
N MET A 48 9.02 13.76 7.57
CA MET A 48 8.50 15.07 7.14
C MET A 48 8.97 16.20 8.04
N ALA A 49 8.93 16.00 9.36
CA ALA A 49 9.45 16.99 10.30
C ALA A 49 10.94 17.28 10.08
N LEU A 50 11.75 16.22 9.90
CA LEU A 50 13.18 16.35 9.62
C LEU A 50 13.43 17.11 8.30
N LEU A 51 12.72 16.77 7.23
CA LEU A 51 12.82 17.46 5.95
C LEU A 51 12.46 18.94 6.06
N CYS A 52 11.38 19.27 6.78
CA CYS A 52 10.99 20.66 7.03
C CYS A 52 12.08 21.42 7.79
N VAL A 53 12.67 20.82 8.82
CA VAL A 53 13.78 21.44 9.59
C VAL A 53 15.01 21.65 8.71
N VAL A 54 15.42 20.65 7.93
CA VAL A 54 16.57 20.77 7.03
C VAL A 54 16.34 21.87 5.99
N LEU A 55 15.17 21.88 5.35
CA LEU A 55 14.81 22.92 4.38
C LEU A 55 14.77 24.31 5.02
N GLN A 56 14.26 24.42 6.26
CA GLN A 56 14.25 25.65 7.01
C GLN A 56 15.68 26.17 7.28
N LEU A 57 16.58 25.28 7.71
CA LEU A 57 17.97 25.65 8.00
C LEU A 57 18.73 26.07 6.73
N VAL A 58 18.57 25.30 5.65
CA VAL A 58 19.20 25.57 4.36
C VAL A 58 18.68 26.90 3.77
N SER A 59 17.37 27.11 3.76
CA SER A 59 16.77 28.34 3.25
C SER A 59 17.16 29.56 4.12
N MET A 60 17.19 29.41 5.43
CA MET A 60 17.64 30.47 6.35
C MET A 60 19.10 30.81 6.09
N TRP A 61 19.99 29.83 5.95
CA TRP A 61 21.39 30.02 5.60
C TRP A 61 21.55 30.77 4.26
N LEU A 62 20.81 30.36 3.24
CA LEU A 62 20.85 30.95 1.90
C LEU A 62 20.37 32.42 1.93
N PHE A 63 19.23 32.68 2.56
CA PHE A 63 18.71 34.06 2.69
C PHE A 63 19.59 34.97 3.54
N HIS A 64 20.22 34.46 4.61
CA HIS A 64 21.20 35.21 5.39
C HIS A 64 22.45 35.59 4.58
N ARG A 65 22.83 34.77 3.62
CA ARG A 65 23.95 35.02 2.72
C ARG A 65 23.61 36.00 1.61
N LEU A 66 22.37 35.98 1.12
CA LEU A 66 21.89 36.83 0.02
C LEU A 66 21.44 38.24 0.51
N LEU A 67 20.83 38.31 1.67
CA LEU A 67 20.25 39.54 2.20
C LEU A 67 21.22 40.23 3.15
N ARG A 68 21.29 41.58 3.06
CA ARG A 68 22.11 42.42 3.98
C ARG A 68 21.66 42.21 5.44
N LYS A 69 22.59 42.37 6.39
CA LYS A 69 22.39 42.20 7.84
C LYS A 69 21.12 42.88 8.40
N ARG A 70 20.67 43.97 7.75
CA ARG A 70 19.49 44.77 8.13
C ARG A 70 18.16 44.03 7.96
N TRP A 71 18.12 42.97 7.13
CA TRP A 71 16.89 42.25 6.73
C TRP A 71 16.77 40.83 7.35
N ARG A 72 17.38 40.62 8.52
CA ARG A 72 17.40 39.32 9.18
C ARG A 72 16.01 38.77 9.49
N VAL A 73 15.07 39.61 9.93
CA VAL A 73 13.70 39.20 10.24
C VAL A 73 12.98 38.78 8.96
N VAL A 74 13.15 39.56 7.88
CA VAL A 74 12.56 39.23 6.57
C VAL A 74 13.16 37.97 6.01
N SER A 75 14.45 37.70 6.16
CA SER A 75 15.08 36.44 5.72
C SER A 75 14.54 35.23 6.48
N ALA A 76 14.26 35.38 7.79
CA ALA A 76 13.66 34.33 8.59
C ALA A 76 12.22 34.03 8.16
N MET A 77 11.43 35.07 7.83
CA MET A 77 10.06 34.86 7.31
C MET A 77 10.06 34.23 5.93
N LEU A 78 10.92 34.68 5.02
CA LEU A 78 11.04 34.10 3.67
C LEU A 78 11.51 32.64 3.70
N SER A 79 12.33 32.27 4.68
CA SER A 79 12.83 30.91 4.82
C SER A 79 11.73 29.89 5.17
N LEU A 80 10.59 30.33 5.72
CA LEU A 80 9.43 29.46 5.99
C LEU A 80 8.65 29.05 4.72
N ILE A 81 8.83 29.78 3.61
CA ILE A 81 8.10 29.51 2.38
C ILE A 81 8.42 28.11 1.84
N LEU A 82 9.70 27.70 1.83
CA LEU A 82 10.10 26.39 1.31
C LEU A 82 9.51 25.20 2.09
N PRO A 83 9.58 25.15 3.43
CA PRO A 83 8.93 24.08 4.20
C PRO A 83 7.40 24.04 4.01
N VAL A 84 6.75 25.22 3.97
CA VAL A 84 5.29 25.28 3.71
C VAL A 84 4.96 24.77 2.32
N LEU A 85 5.73 25.17 1.30
CA LEU A 85 5.56 24.68 -0.07
C LEU A 85 5.74 23.16 -0.15
N LEU A 86 6.75 22.63 0.56
CA LEU A 86 6.95 21.17 0.64
C LEU A 86 5.72 20.48 1.24
N CYS A 87 5.17 21.00 2.34
CA CYS A 87 3.98 20.42 2.96
C CYS A 87 2.77 20.43 2.00
N VAL A 88 2.59 21.51 1.23
CA VAL A 88 1.53 21.62 0.24
C VAL A 88 1.75 20.65 -0.92
N MET A 89 2.97 20.54 -1.43
CA MET A 89 3.30 19.60 -2.52
C MET A 89 3.26 18.14 -2.08
N ALA A 90 3.59 17.86 -0.82
CA ALA A 90 3.50 16.53 -0.25
C ALA A 90 2.05 16.05 -0.10
N TYR A 91 1.10 16.98 -0.04
CA TYR A 91 -0.33 16.68 -0.04
C TYR A 91 -0.79 16.33 -1.46
N LYS A 92 -0.49 15.12 -1.88
CA LYS A 92 -1.12 14.55 -3.09
C LYS A 92 -2.44 13.90 -2.68
N PRO A 93 -3.57 14.24 -3.33
CA PRO A 93 -4.81 13.50 -3.10
C PRO A 93 -4.58 12.05 -3.51
N VAL A 94 -4.70 11.16 -2.56
CA VAL A 94 -4.70 9.72 -2.81
C VAL A 94 -6.11 9.37 -3.29
N GLY A 95 -6.23 8.56 -4.34
CA GLY A 95 -7.53 8.03 -4.77
C GLY A 95 -8.25 7.39 -3.58
N GLY A 96 -9.58 7.42 -3.59
CA GLY A 96 -10.41 6.97 -2.50
C GLY A 96 -10.85 8.09 -1.55
N SER A 97 -11.95 7.83 -0.85
CA SER A 97 -12.45 8.73 0.16
C SER A 97 -11.64 8.61 1.47
N MET A 98 -11.68 9.64 2.32
CA MET A 98 -11.07 9.55 3.65
C MET A 98 -11.64 8.38 4.47
N GLU A 99 -12.93 8.08 4.25
CA GLU A 99 -13.61 6.96 4.87
C GLU A 99 -12.99 5.62 4.45
N GLU A 100 -12.75 5.40 3.16
CA GLU A 100 -12.11 4.19 2.64
C GLU A 100 -10.69 4.01 3.20
N LEU A 101 -9.92 5.09 3.24
CA LEU A 101 -8.56 5.06 3.80
C LEU A 101 -8.55 4.65 5.28
N GLU A 102 -9.53 5.08 6.04
CA GLU A 102 -9.67 4.73 7.44
C GLU A 102 -10.10 3.26 7.62
N TYR A 103 -11.08 2.79 6.84
CA TYR A 103 -11.47 1.37 6.83
C TYR A 103 -10.31 0.47 6.37
N ASP A 104 -9.57 0.86 5.33
CA ASP A 104 -8.37 0.15 4.88
C ASP A 104 -7.31 0.04 5.98
N PHE A 105 -7.08 1.15 6.69
CA PHE A 105 -6.14 1.15 7.82
C PHE A 105 -6.57 0.20 8.94
N LEU A 106 -7.83 0.27 9.36
CA LEU A 106 -8.38 -0.57 10.42
C LEU A 106 -8.36 -2.06 10.03
N LEU A 107 -8.71 -2.37 8.77
CA LEU A 107 -8.69 -3.72 8.21
C LEU A 107 -7.29 -4.33 8.30
N ARG A 108 -6.27 -3.59 7.87
CA ARG A 108 -4.86 -4.03 7.90
C ARG A 108 -4.30 -4.20 9.30
N GLN A 109 -4.79 -3.42 10.25
CA GLN A 109 -4.40 -3.54 11.66
C GLN A 109 -5.16 -4.66 12.39
N GLY A 110 -6.16 -5.28 11.74
CA GLY A 110 -7.02 -6.29 12.36
C GLY A 110 -7.91 -5.74 13.47
N LYS A 111 -8.23 -4.44 13.41
CA LYS A 111 -9.03 -3.74 14.44
C LYS A 111 -10.52 -3.94 14.19
N TRP A 112 -10.97 -5.18 14.30
CA TRP A 112 -12.31 -5.60 13.92
C TRP A 112 -13.41 -4.91 14.69
N GLU A 113 -13.25 -4.75 16.00
CA GLU A 113 -14.25 -4.06 16.84
C GLU A 113 -14.37 -2.58 16.46
N GLU A 114 -13.25 -1.89 16.21
CA GLU A 114 -13.27 -0.48 15.80
C GLU A 114 -14.00 -0.30 14.45
N ILE A 115 -13.88 -1.26 13.52
CA ILE A 115 -14.63 -1.25 12.24
C ILE A 115 -16.12 -1.37 12.49
N VAL A 116 -16.53 -2.29 13.38
CA VAL A 116 -17.95 -2.52 13.70
C VAL A 116 -18.54 -1.29 14.40
N ASP A 117 -17.86 -0.76 15.42
CA ASP A 117 -18.30 0.40 16.18
C ASP A 117 -18.44 1.65 15.29
N LYS A 118 -17.45 1.88 14.40
CA LYS A 118 -17.50 2.97 13.43
C LYS A 118 -18.73 2.87 12.53
N ASN A 119 -19.03 1.69 12.01
CA ASN A 119 -20.22 1.48 11.17
C ASN A 119 -21.55 1.60 11.96
N GLN A 120 -21.54 1.30 13.26
CA GLN A 120 -22.73 1.52 14.11
C GLN A 120 -23.00 3.01 14.33
N GLN A 121 -21.94 3.81 14.49
CA GLN A 121 -22.07 5.26 14.65
C GLN A 121 -22.50 5.96 13.35
N ASN A 122 -21.91 5.54 12.24
CA ASN A 122 -22.22 6.09 10.91
C ASN A 122 -22.14 4.96 9.87
N LYS A 123 -23.32 4.54 9.37
CA LYS A 123 -23.39 3.48 8.35
C LYS A 123 -22.73 3.92 7.05
N THR A 124 -21.73 3.18 6.65
CA THR A 124 -21.06 3.42 5.36
C THR A 124 -21.94 3.04 4.18
N MET A 125 -21.94 3.87 3.14
CA MET A 125 -22.59 3.58 1.86
C MET A 125 -21.60 3.04 0.82
N ILE A 126 -20.31 3.09 1.10
CA ILE A 126 -19.23 2.65 0.22
C ILE A 126 -19.14 1.12 0.28
N LEU A 127 -19.23 0.47 -0.87
CA LEU A 127 -19.36 -0.99 -0.95
C LEU A 127 -18.11 -1.73 -0.44
N SER A 128 -16.92 -1.22 -0.74
CA SER A 128 -15.65 -1.75 -0.21
C SER A 128 -15.61 -1.70 1.33
N CYS A 129 -16.07 -0.58 1.92
CA CYS A 129 -16.16 -0.41 3.37
C CYS A 129 -17.22 -1.34 3.98
N GLN A 130 -18.38 -1.52 3.32
CA GLN A 130 -19.39 -2.49 3.75
C GLN A 130 -18.84 -3.91 3.78
N ASN A 131 -18.00 -4.28 2.80
CA ASN A 131 -17.34 -5.58 2.78
C ASN A 131 -16.34 -5.73 3.93
N ALA A 132 -15.60 -4.67 4.27
CA ALA A 132 -14.74 -4.66 5.45
C ALA A 132 -15.53 -4.85 6.77
N VAL A 133 -16.69 -4.21 6.89
CA VAL A 133 -17.60 -4.41 8.04
C VAL A 133 -18.08 -5.86 8.14
N ARG A 134 -18.42 -6.50 7.03
CA ARG A 134 -18.87 -7.89 7.01
C ARG A 134 -17.76 -8.84 7.47
N ILE A 135 -16.52 -8.62 6.99
CA ILE A 135 -15.36 -9.36 7.49
C ILE A 135 -15.16 -9.14 8.99
N ALA A 136 -15.28 -7.90 9.46
CA ALA A 136 -15.15 -7.59 10.89
C ALA A 136 -16.23 -8.28 11.73
N LEU A 137 -17.48 -8.30 11.28
CA LEU A 137 -18.59 -9.03 11.92
C LEU A 137 -18.33 -10.55 11.95
N TRP A 138 -17.77 -11.11 10.89
CA TRP A 138 -17.37 -12.51 10.88
C TRP A 138 -16.23 -12.79 11.86
N LYS A 139 -15.18 -11.98 11.87
CA LYS A 139 -14.03 -12.13 12.76
C LYS A 139 -14.39 -11.95 14.23
N THR A 140 -15.41 -11.15 14.55
CA THR A 140 -15.94 -10.95 15.91
C THR A 140 -17.03 -11.96 16.29
N GLY A 141 -17.34 -12.95 15.42
CA GLY A 141 -18.34 -13.98 15.66
C GLY A 141 -19.80 -13.49 15.60
N ARG A 142 -20.03 -12.25 15.11
CA ARG A 142 -21.37 -11.66 14.96
C ARG A 142 -22.05 -12.00 13.62
N LEU A 143 -21.29 -12.59 12.67
CA LEU A 143 -21.79 -13.07 11.39
C LEU A 143 -21.34 -14.53 11.19
N ALA A 144 -22.28 -15.43 10.91
CA ALA A 144 -21.96 -16.82 10.63
C ALA A 144 -21.28 -16.97 9.25
N PRO A 145 -20.29 -17.87 9.11
CA PRO A 145 -19.48 -18.03 7.88
C PRO A 145 -20.30 -18.21 6.61
N GLN A 146 -21.40 -18.94 6.68
CA GLN A 146 -22.27 -19.22 5.55
C GLN A 146 -22.91 -17.98 4.90
N TYR A 147 -23.05 -16.90 5.66
CA TYR A 147 -23.60 -15.64 5.14
C TYR A 147 -22.54 -14.72 4.54
N LEU A 148 -21.26 -15.01 4.78
CA LEU A 148 -20.18 -14.13 4.32
C LEU A 148 -20.07 -14.12 2.80
N GLU A 149 -20.12 -15.29 2.14
CA GLU A 149 -20.03 -15.41 0.68
C GLU A 149 -21.18 -14.71 -0.02
N VAL A 150 -22.41 -14.92 0.46
CA VAL A 150 -23.63 -14.26 -0.11
C VAL A 150 -23.53 -12.73 -0.01
N CYS A 151 -22.87 -12.24 1.02
CA CYS A 151 -22.77 -10.81 1.26
C CYS A 151 -21.73 -10.09 0.39
N LEU A 152 -20.74 -10.79 -0.19
CA LEU A 152 -19.63 -10.20 -0.94
C LEU A 152 -19.80 -10.27 -2.47
N MET A 153 -21.03 -10.47 -2.95
CA MET A 153 -21.32 -10.82 -4.35
C MET A 153 -21.13 -9.70 -5.38
N ASN A 154 -20.92 -8.45 -5.00
CA ASN A 154 -20.82 -7.33 -5.97
C ASN A 154 -19.35 -6.96 -6.24
N HIS A 155 -18.59 -7.90 -6.80
CA HIS A 155 -17.18 -7.71 -7.10
C HIS A 155 -16.89 -6.49 -7.98
N LYS A 156 -17.59 -6.33 -9.10
CA LYS A 156 -17.35 -5.20 -10.02
C LYS A 156 -17.67 -3.85 -9.41
N GLU A 157 -18.69 -3.77 -8.57
CA GLU A 157 -19.14 -2.53 -7.94
C GLU A 157 -18.28 -2.16 -6.71
N SER A 158 -17.54 -3.12 -6.15
CA SER A 158 -16.66 -2.88 -5.00
C SER A 158 -15.24 -2.45 -5.37
N LEU A 159 -14.88 -2.51 -6.66
CA LEU A 159 -13.58 -2.12 -7.20
C LEU A 159 -13.72 -0.78 -7.95
N THR A 160 -13.87 0.29 -7.21
CA THR A 160 -14.10 1.62 -7.78
C THR A 160 -12.81 2.41 -8.00
N ASP A 161 -11.81 2.12 -7.18
CA ASP A 161 -10.51 2.79 -7.22
C ASP A 161 -9.40 1.88 -6.64
N ARG A 162 -8.20 2.42 -6.55
CA ARG A 162 -7.02 1.73 -6.04
C ARG A 162 -7.17 1.26 -4.58
N VAL A 163 -7.77 2.10 -3.73
CA VAL A 163 -7.91 1.79 -2.29
C VAL A 163 -8.89 0.65 -2.10
N SER A 164 -10.02 0.70 -2.79
CA SER A 164 -11.02 -0.36 -2.79
C SER A 164 -10.45 -1.67 -3.32
N ALA A 165 -9.65 -1.63 -4.39
CA ALA A 165 -9.00 -2.80 -4.95
C ALA A 165 -7.99 -3.44 -3.98
N PHE A 166 -7.20 -2.65 -3.26
CA PHE A 166 -6.34 -3.16 -2.19
C PHE A 166 -7.13 -3.82 -1.07
N MET A 167 -8.19 -3.16 -0.58
CA MET A 167 -9.04 -3.72 0.47
C MET A 167 -9.67 -5.04 0.04
N MET A 168 -10.22 -5.09 -1.16
CA MET A 168 -10.86 -6.29 -1.70
C MET A 168 -9.86 -7.43 -1.88
N SER A 169 -8.63 -7.15 -2.30
CA SER A 169 -7.56 -8.16 -2.38
C SER A 169 -7.29 -8.81 -1.02
N ASP A 170 -7.21 -8.00 0.04
CA ASP A 170 -7.01 -8.52 1.40
C ASP A 170 -8.24 -9.31 1.90
N ILE A 171 -9.44 -8.80 1.65
CA ILE A 171 -10.70 -9.45 2.03
C ILE A 171 -10.82 -10.82 1.36
N TYR A 172 -10.61 -10.91 0.04
CA TYR A 172 -10.66 -12.17 -0.68
C TYR A 172 -9.62 -13.17 -0.19
N MET A 173 -8.41 -12.69 0.14
CA MET A 173 -7.38 -13.57 0.70
C MET A 173 -7.78 -14.14 2.07
N MET A 174 -8.42 -13.32 2.93
CA MET A 174 -8.95 -13.76 4.24
C MET A 174 -10.07 -14.79 4.12
N MET A 175 -10.80 -14.76 3.01
CA MET A 175 -11.87 -15.72 2.68
C MET A 175 -11.37 -16.98 1.98
N GLY A 176 -10.10 -17.05 1.62
CA GLY A 176 -9.54 -18.16 0.85
C GLY A 176 -9.82 -18.10 -0.66
N GLN A 177 -10.42 -17.00 -1.15
CA GLN A 177 -10.69 -16.78 -2.58
C GLN A 177 -9.44 -16.26 -3.30
N VAL A 178 -8.44 -17.13 -3.45
CA VAL A 178 -7.09 -16.78 -3.93
C VAL A 178 -7.12 -16.16 -5.34
N GLY A 179 -7.92 -16.68 -6.26
CA GLY A 179 -8.05 -16.14 -7.62
C GLY A 179 -8.60 -14.72 -7.65
N MET A 180 -9.63 -14.44 -6.83
CA MET A 180 -10.21 -13.11 -6.70
C MET A 180 -9.25 -12.13 -6.02
N ALA A 181 -8.51 -12.59 -5.00
CA ALA A 181 -7.46 -11.80 -4.35
C ALA A 181 -6.35 -11.41 -5.34
N GLN A 182 -5.95 -12.34 -6.21
CA GLN A 182 -4.96 -12.08 -7.26
C GLN A 182 -5.45 -11.05 -8.26
N ARG A 183 -6.69 -11.20 -8.74
CA ARG A 183 -7.30 -10.26 -9.68
C ARG A 183 -7.39 -8.86 -9.09
N ALA A 184 -7.90 -8.71 -7.88
CA ALA A 184 -8.00 -7.41 -7.22
C ALA A 184 -6.61 -6.76 -6.99
N ALA A 185 -5.56 -7.57 -6.72
CA ALA A 185 -4.20 -7.08 -6.61
C ALA A 185 -3.64 -6.56 -7.95
N PHE A 186 -3.99 -7.19 -9.08
CA PHE A 186 -3.65 -6.69 -10.41
C PHE A 186 -4.39 -5.38 -10.72
N GLU A 187 -5.70 -5.32 -10.47
CA GLU A 187 -6.50 -4.11 -10.69
C GLU A 187 -5.97 -2.94 -9.84
N ALA A 188 -5.58 -3.20 -8.58
CA ALA A 188 -4.93 -2.21 -7.74
C ALA A 188 -3.60 -1.71 -8.34
N MET A 189 -2.81 -2.60 -8.95
CA MET A 189 -1.52 -2.24 -9.55
C MET A 189 -1.69 -1.48 -10.88
N GLU A 190 -2.66 -1.85 -11.70
CA GLU A 190 -2.97 -1.18 -12.96
C GLU A 190 -3.56 0.21 -12.77
N SER A 191 -4.20 0.47 -11.63
CA SER A 191 -4.74 1.78 -11.28
C SER A 191 -3.69 2.79 -10.78
N ILE A 192 -2.42 2.41 -10.75
CA ILE A 192 -1.30 3.30 -10.38
C ILE A 192 -0.79 4.00 -11.62
N ASP A 193 -0.72 5.34 -11.55
CA ASP A 193 -0.21 6.17 -12.64
C ASP A 193 1.29 5.93 -12.87
N ASP A 194 1.77 6.33 -14.06
CA ASP A 194 3.19 6.38 -14.43
C ASP A 194 3.94 5.03 -14.35
N TYR A 195 3.22 3.90 -14.52
CA TYR A 195 3.78 2.55 -14.44
C TYR A 195 4.49 2.25 -13.10
N ASP A 196 4.19 3.00 -12.07
CA ASP A 196 4.67 2.74 -10.73
C ASP A 196 4.11 1.41 -10.19
N LYS A 197 4.75 0.87 -9.19
CA LYS A 197 4.39 -0.43 -8.61
C LYS A 197 4.03 -0.26 -7.15
N SER A 198 3.19 -1.17 -6.66
CA SER A 198 2.82 -1.25 -5.25
C SER A 198 3.53 -2.42 -4.58
N ALA A 199 4.21 -2.17 -3.47
CA ALA A 199 4.74 -3.26 -2.66
C ALA A 199 3.63 -4.18 -2.16
N ARG A 200 2.48 -3.62 -1.76
CA ARG A 200 1.32 -4.39 -1.28
C ARG A 200 0.76 -5.32 -2.35
N SER A 201 0.58 -4.82 -3.59
CA SER A 201 0.19 -5.68 -4.71
C SER A 201 1.23 -6.75 -5.00
N LEU A 202 2.52 -6.41 -5.06
CA LEU A 202 3.58 -7.38 -5.32
C LEU A 202 3.66 -8.47 -4.24
N MET A 203 3.48 -8.12 -2.96
CA MET A 203 3.40 -9.10 -1.88
C MET A 203 2.21 -10.03 -2.08
N ARG A 204 1.02 -9.49 -2.35
CA ARG A 204 -0.18 -10.30 -2.61
C ARG A 204 -0.03 -11.18 -3.84
N LEU A 205 0.52 -10.65 -4.93
CA LEU A 205 0.78 -11.41 -6.15
C LEU A 205 1.83 -12.50 -5.95
N THR A 206 2.81 -12.29 -5.07
CA THR A 206 3.76 -13.34 -4.65
C THR A 206 3.04 -14.47 -3.93
N GLU A 207 2.24 -14.14 -2.91
CA GLU A 207 1.48 -15.13 -2.13
C GLU A 207 0.52 -15.93 -3.00
N THR A 208 -0.27 -15.23 -3.82
CA THR A 208 -1.24 -15.90 -4.71
C THR A 208 -0.57 -16.74 -5.79
N SER A 209 0.54 -16.26 -6.38
CA SER A 209 1.30 -17.05 -7.38
C SER A 209 1.94 -18.30 -6.76
N MET A 210 2.41 -18.22 -5.53
CA MET A 210 2.93 -19.37 -4.78
C MET A 210 1.81 -20.42 -4.53
N ILE A 211 0.63 -19.97 -4.07
CA ILE A 211 -0.52 -20.83 -3.78
C ILE A 211 -1.04 -21.49 -5.07
N THR A 212 -1.11 -20.74 -6.17
CA THR A 212 -1.60 -21.22 -7.46
C THR A 212 -0.59 -22.07 -8.25
N GLY A 213 0.57 -22.38 -7.65
CA GLY A 213 1.58 -23.26 -8.26
C GLY A 213 2.38 -22.59 -9.39
N ARG A 214 2.60 -21.27 -9.31
CA ARG A 214 3.40 -20.49 -10.27
C ARG A 214 4.64 -19.90 -9.60
N PRO A 215 5.59 -20.73 -9.12
CA PRO A 215 6.75 -20.27 -8.35
C PRO A 215 7.64 -19.33 -9.13
N GLU A 216 7.81 -19.51 -10.44
CA GLU A 216 8.63 -18.64 -11.29
C GLU A 216 8.10 -17.20 -11.32
N VAL A 217 6.77 -17.02 -11.32
CA VAL A 217 6.15 -15.69 -11.25
C VAL A 217 6.35 -15.07 -9.88
N ALA A 218 6.15 -15.85 -8.82
CA ALA A 218 6.36 -15.41 -7.45
C ALA A 218 7.81 -14.94 -7.23
N LEU A 219 8.80 -15.68 -7.75
CA LEU A 219 10.22 -15.31 -7.64
C LEU A 219 10.57 -14.01 -8.36
N LYS A 220 9.90 -13.68 -9.47
CA LYS A 220 10.07 -12.37 -10.12
C LYS A 220 9.63 -11.23 -9.20
N TYR A 221 8.47 -11.35 -8.55
CA TYR A 221 7.98 -10.35 -7.60
C TYR A 221 8.89 -10.25 -6.36
N ILE A 222 9.35 -11.38 -5.83
CA ILE A 222 10.30 -11.43 -4.71
C ILE A 222 11.58 -10.68 -5.09
N SER A 223 12.12 -10.91 -6.27
CA SER A 223 13.35 -10.27 -6.74
C SER A 223 13.25 -8.74 -6.80
N LEU A 224 12.07 -8.21 -7.13
CA LEU A 224 11.80 -6.78 -7.06
C LEU A 224 11.76 -6.28 -5.62
N LEU A 225 11.04 -6.99 -4.74
CA LEU A 225 10.89 -6.63 -3.33
C LEU A 225 12.21 -6.70 -2.55
N GLU A 226 13.11 -7.60 -2.92
CA GLU A 226 14.44 -7.71 -2.32
C GLU A 226 15.33 -6.48 -2.57
N ARG A 227 15.04 -5.71 -3.62
CA ARG A 227 15.74 -4.45 -3.95
C ARG A 227 15.14 -3.23 -3.24
N THR A 228 14.10 -3.43 -2.42
CA THR A 228 13.45 -2.36 -1.66
C THR A 228 14.03 -2.23 -0.26
N LEU A 229 13.85 -1.05 0.35
CA LEU A 229 14.39 -0.78 1.68
C LEU A 229 13.62 -1.55 2.79
N PHE A 230 12.28 -1.47 2.79
CA PHE A 230 11.46 -1.98 3.89
C PHE A 230 10.90 -3.38 3.64
N TYR A 231 10.72 -3.79 2.38
CA TYR A 231 10.11 -5.09 2.05
C TYR A 231 11.13 -6.21 1.82
N ARG A 232 12.41 -5.87 1.79
CA ARG A 232 13.51 -6.84 1.60
C ARG A 232 13.49 -7.98 2.62
N SER A 233 13.20 -7.68 3.89
CA SER A 233 13.16 -8.69 4.95
C SER A 233 12.00 -9.66 4.77
N TRP A 234 10.84 -9.18 4.33
CA TRP A 234 9.69 -10.00 3.99
C TRP A 234 9.99 -10.88 2.77
N ALA A 235 10.54 -10.32 1.71
CA ALA A 235 10.89 -11.03 0.49
C ALA A 235 11.87 -12.18 0.76
N LYS A 236 12.91 -11.94 1.58
CA LYS A 236 13.86 -12.98 2.00
C LYS A 236 13.21 -14.10 2.81
N LYS A 237 12.17 -13.82 3.59
CA LYS A 237 11.42 -14.86 4.31
C LYS A 237 10.50 -15.67 3.39
N MET A 238 9.95 -15.03 2.35
CA MET A 238 9.05 -15.68 1.40
C MET A 238 9.79 -16.54 0.36
N ARG A 239 11.00 -16.15 -0.02
CA ARG A 239 11.80 -16.87 -1.03
C ARG A 239 11.91 -18.38 -0.77
N PRO A 240 12.33 -18.84 0.43
CA PRO A 240 12.43 -20.29 0.70
C PRO A 240 11.09 -21.01 0.57
N LEU A 241 9.99 -20.37 0.95
CA LEU A 241 8.64 -20.96 0.86
C LEU A 241 8.21 -21.16 -0.60
N VAL A 242 8.68 -20.31 -1.51
CA VAL A 242 8.41 -20.40 -2.94
C VAL A 242 9.32 -21.43 -3.61
N GLU A 243 10.61 -21.46 -3.24
CA GLU A 243 11.62 -22.38 -3.81
C GLU A 243 11.40 -23.83 -3.31
N HIS A 244 10.90 -23.98 -2.08
CA HIS A 244 10.72 -25.25 -1.39
C HIS A 244 9.27 -25.42 -0.91
N PRO A 245 8.35 -25.85 -1.80
CA PRO A 245 6.91 -25.98 -1.46
C PRO A 245 6.62 -26.91 -0.27
N GLU A 246 7.53 -27.80 0.08
CA GLU A 246 7.48 -28.66 1.26
C GLU A 246 7.45 -27.87 2.57
N LEU A 247 8.02 -26.67 2.59
CA LEU A 247 8.02 -25.79 3.75
C LEU A 247 6.67 -25.10 4.01
N LEU A 248 5.72 -25.22 3.08
CA LEU A 248 4.37 -24.72 3.26
C LEU A 248 3.56 -25.56 4.25
N LYS A 249 3.99 -26.82 4.51
CA LYS A 249 3.30 -27.73 5.42
C LYS A 249 3.16 -27.12 6.82
N GLY A 250 1.94 -27.15 7.35
CA GLY A 250 1.63 -26.57 8.66
C GLY A 250 1.46 -25.05 8.67
N THR A 251 1.63 -24.38 7.54
CA THR A 251 1.38 -22.94 7.43
C THR A 251 -0.04 -22.63 6.98
N ALA A 252 -0.49 -21.38 7.17
CA ALA A 252 -1.77 -20.91 6.65
C ALA A 252 -1.85 -21.03 5.10
N TYR A 253 -0.72 -20.94 4.41
CA TYR A 253 -0.66 -21.09 2.95
C TYR A 253 -0.99 -22.51 2.47
N GLU A 254 -0.69 -23.54 3.26
CA GLU A 254 -1.09 -24.92 2.92
C GLU A 254 -2.62 -25.04 2.88
N GLN A 255 -3.31 -24.50 3.88
CA GLN A 255 -4.76 -24.53 3.93
C GLN A 255 -5.38 -23.76 2.74
N LEU A 256 -4.84 -22.60 2.41
CA LEU A 256 -5.28 -21.81 1.25
C LEU A 256 -5.05 -22.56 -0.06
N LYS A 257 -3.91 -23.26 -0.20
CA LYS A 257 -3.62 -24.07 -1.37
C LYS A 257 -4.60 -25.24 -1.51
N GLN A 258 -4.85 -25.97 -0.43
CA GLN A 258 -5.83 -27.06 -0.42
C GLN A 258 -7.25 -26.58 -0.74
N THR A 259 -7.63 -25.39 -0.25
CA THR A 259 -8.92 -24.78 -0.57
C THR A 259 -8.97 -24.38 -2.05
N TYR A 260 -7.91 -23.76 -2.55
CA TYR A 260 -7.81 -23.38 -3.97
C TYR A 260 -7.87 -24.57 -4.92
N GLU A 261 -7.21 -25.69 -4.60
CA GLU A 261 -7.21 -26.91 -5.41
C GLU A 261 -8.58 -27.63 -5.43
N LYS A 262 -9.39 -27.43 -4.37
CA LYS A 262 -10.73 -28.01 -4.25
C LYS A 262 -11.84 -27.14 -4.87
N THR A 263 -11.60 -25.85 -4.99
CA THR A 263 -12.53 -24.90 -5.61
C THR A 263 -12.37 -24.98 -7.11
N ASP A 264 -13.46 -25.25 -7.85
CA ASP A 264 -13.46 -25.07 -9.29
C ASP A 264 -13.09 -23.61 -9.57
N ASN A 265 -11.88 -23.44 -10.14
CA ASN A 265 -11.35 -22.12 -10.45
C ASN A 265 -12.08 -21.55 -11.66
N TYR A 266 -13.35 -21.20 -11.48
CA TYR A 266 -14.04 -20.36 -12.43
C TYR A 266 -13.39 -18.97 -12.35
N LEU A 267 -12.50 -18.72 -13.31
CA LEU A 267 -12.22 -17.36 -13.73
C LEU A 267 -13.55 -16.83 -14.28
N PHE A 268 -14.30 -16.15 -13.45
CA PHE A 268 -15.45 -15.41 -13.91
C PHE A 268 -14.97 -14.33 -14.85
N TYR A 269 -15.21 -14.54 -16.14
CA TYR A 269 -15.06 -13.56 -17.20
C TYR A 269 -16.11 -12.48 -17.08
#